data_ea2b1b85a3c4739b03451610debb5c27
#
_entry.id   ea2b1b85a3c4739b03451610debb5c27
#
_cell.length_a   1.000
_cell.length_b   1.000
_cell.length_c   1.000
_cell.angle_alpha   90.00
_cell.angle_beta   90.00
_cell.angle_gamma   90.00
#
_symmetry.space_group_name_H-M   'P 1'
#
loop_
_entity.id
_entity.type
_entity.pdbx_description
1 polymer ?
#
loop_
_entity_poly.entity_id
_entity_poly.type
_entity_poly.pdbx_seq_one_letter_code
_entity_poly.pdbx_strand_id
1 'polypeptide(L)'
;MRVNELYKQVAQLGFEDSLEDDNRFYYAANRALLQVNSIRPAISAYVINHKPMANLVKESTFSPIERSEDLCFEATDAKAYYFEADGNGTLYIERQDSASGAWVIIGSQELASARRFIPYKGFIKKDGSFTTGLVRLRFVGEFLYSVRNVAIYRHIYSNSVADIPAYEPYTRYDISALVPDFLSLNSPPISEDAEYERLNQNYDVEGGKVILLPYSVEGCFKVLYKRKPQEIENTGLASEDEAVIDLDEELCSLLPILIASYVWVEDEPTMAEYYLSLYRERAMDIERRIRNATPVTIRNTNGW
;
A
#
# COMPACT_ATOMS: atom_id res chain seq x y z
N MET A 1 27.88 15.34 0.39
CA MET A 1 28.65 15.54 -0.86
C MET A 1 27.78 16.29 -1.85
N ARG A 2 28.35 17.24 -2.59
CA ARG A 2 27.68 17.95 -3.69
C ARG A 2 28.06 17.32 -5.03
N VAL A 3 27.25 17.55 -6.07
CA VAL A 3 27.49 16.99 -7.41
C VAL A 3 28.80 17.49 -8.00
N ASN A 4 29.13 18.78 -7.86
CA ASN A 4 30.39 19.36 -8.33
C ASN A 4 31.63 18.79 -7.60
N GLU A 5 31.49 18.42 -6.33
CA GLU A 5 32.53 17.72 -5.57
C GLU A 5 32.73 16.29 -6.08
N LEU A 6 31.62 15.58 -6.34
CA LEU A 6 31.64 14.24 -6.92
C LEU A 6 32.28 14.25 -8.30
N TYR A 7 31.90 15.21 -9.16
CA TYR A 7 32.49 15.39 -10.48
C TYR A 7 34.01 15.57 -10.42
N LYS A 8 34.50 16.47 -9.54
CA LYS A 8 35.93 16.69 -9.35
C LYS A 8 36.68 15.45 -8.88
N GLN A 9 36.06 14.66 -7.97
CA GLN A 9 36.66 13.42 -7.51
C GLN A 9 36.74 12.38 -8.62
N VAL A 10 35.73 12.27 -9.48
CA VAL A 10 35.75 11.37 -10.65
C VAL A 10 36.78 11.83 -11.65
N ALA A 11 36.88 13.13 -11.96
CA ALA A 11 37.87 13.69 -12.88
C ALA A 11 39.30 13.35 -12.45
N GLN A 12 39.60 13.44 -11.15
CA GLN A 12 40.91 13.06 -10.59
C GLN A 12 41.27 11.57 -10.75
N LEU A 13 40.30 10.71 -11.05
CA LEU A 13 40.52 9.28 -11.32
C LEU A 13 40.92 8.98 -12.77
N GLY A 14 41.32 10.00 -13.55
CA GLY A 14 41.85 9.89 -14.90
C GLY A 14 40.92 10.37 -16.00
N PHE A 15 39.93 11.22 -15.67
CA PHE A 15 38.91 11.70 -16.61
C PHE A 15 38.98 13.21 -16.86
N GLU A 16 40.06 13.89 -16.51
CA GLU A 16 40.17 15.36 -16.63
C GLU A 16 39.85 15.89 -18.04
N ASP A 17 40.19 15.12 -19.09
CA ASP A 17 39.97 15.48 -20.49
C ASP A 17 38.76 14.81 -21.15
N SER A 18 38.15 13.80 -20.52
CA SER A 18 37.14 12.94 -21.18
C SER A 18 35.71 13.09 -20.65
N LEU A 19 35.50 13.88 -19.61
CA LEU A 19 34.16 14.23 -19.08
C LEU A 19 33.57 15.47 -19.79
N GLU A 20 33.98 15.77 -21.04
CA GLU A 20 33.36 16.85 -21.84
C GLU A 20 31.88 16.60 -22.14
N ASP A 21 31.42 15.34 -22.07
CA ASP A 21 30.02 14.97 -22.16
C ASP A 21 29.41 14.78 -20.76
N ASP A 22 28.85 15.85 -20.20
CA ASP A 22 28.17 15.83 -18.91
C ASP A 22 27.04 14.81 -18.83
N ASN A 23 26.41 14.45 -19.95
CA ASN A 23 25.37 13.41 -19.98
C ASN A 23 25.90 12.04 -19.53
N ARG A 24 27.14 11.70 -19.96
CA ARG A 24 27.78 10.44 -19.58
C ARG A 24 28.02 10.38 -18.07
N PHE A 25 28.46 11.50 -17.49
CA PHE A 25 28.65 11.63 -16.05
C PHE A 25 27.33 11.45 -15.28
N TYR A 26 26.28 12.21 -15.63
CA TYR A 26 24.99 12.13 -14.95
C TYR A 26 24.35 10.76 -15.05
N TYR A 27 24.43 10.11 -16.20
CA TYR A 27 23.94 8.74 -16.38
C TYR A 27 24.70 7.75 -15.48
N ALA A 28 26.01 7.80 -15.45
CA ALA A 28 26.84 6.93 -14.62
C ALA A 28 26.62 7.22 -13.12
N ALA A 29 26.49 8.50 -12.75
CA ALA A 29 26.23 8.94 -11.39
C ALA A 29 24.87 8.43 -10.88
N ASN A 30 23.80 8.58 -11.64
CA ASN A 30 22.47 8.11 -11.26
C ASN A 30 22.42 6.57 -11.15
N ARG A 31 23.09 5.87 -12.03
CA ARG A 31 23.23 4.41 -11.95
C ARG A 31 24.00 3.97 -10.71
N ALA A 32 25.12 4.65 -10.41
CA ALA A 32 25.92 4.39 -9.21
C ALA A 32 25.14 4.71 -7.94
N LEU A 33 24.39 5.81 -7.92
CA LEU A 33 23.55 6.23 -6.82
C LEU A 33 22.52 5.16 -6.42
N LEU A 34 21.81 4.59 -7.40
CA LEU A 34 20.87 3.50 -7.16
C LEU A 34 21.55 2.25 -6.58
N GLN A 35 22.72 1.88 -7.13
CA GLN A 35 23.45 0.71 -6.65
C GLN A 35 23.99 0.89 -5.24
N VAL A 36 24.59 2.05 -4.94
CA VAL A 36 25.13 2.35 -3.61
C VAL A 36 24.02 2.48 -2.58
N ASN A 37 22.88 3.09 -2.94
CA ASN A 37 21.71 3.18 -2.06
C ASN A 37 21.19 1.79 -1.64
N SER A 38 21.40 0.75 -2.45
CA SER A 38 20.96 -0.61 -2.11
C SER A 38 21.66 -1.20 -0.87
N ILE A 39 22.84 -0.69 -0.52
CA ILE A 39 23.61 -1.12 0.67
C ILE A 39 22.89 -0.71 1.95
N ARG A 40 22.45 0.54 2.01
CA ARG A 40 21.70 1.09 3.15
C ARG A 40 20.66 2.09 2.64
N PRO A 41 19.49 1.61 2.15
CA PRO A 41 18.44 2.50 1.66
C PRO A 41 17.96 3.45 2.76
N ALA A 42 17.77 4.71 2.42
CA ALA A 42 17.13 5.65 3.31
C ALA A 42 15.68 5.20 3.59
N ILE A 43 15.23 5.38 4.84
CA ILE A 43 13.89 5.04 5.29
C ILE A 43 13.07 6.31 5.35
N SER A 44 11.90 6.26 4.74
CA SER A 44 10.88 7.30 4.82
C SER A 44 9.58 6.72 5.36
N ALA A 45 8.66 7.62 5.71
CA ALA A 45 7.36 7.25 6.24
C ALA A 45 6.24 7.82 5.38
N TYR A 46 5.20 7.01 5.19
CA TYR A 46 3.94 7.44 4.60
C TYR A 46 2.80 7.14 5.58
N VAL A 47 1.88 8.08 5.78
CA VAL A 47 0.75 7.91 6.70
C VAL A 47 -0.50 7.57 5.91
N ILE A 48 -1.06 6.40 6.18
CA ILE A 48 -2.36 5.96 5.68
C ILE A 48 -3.42 6.39 6.69
N ASN A 49 -4.33 7.27 6.30
CA ASN A 49 -5.54 7.52 7.06
C ASN A 49 -6.60 6.49 6.65
N HIS A 50 -6.63 5.37 7.38
CA HIS A 50 -7.54 4.27 7.12
C HIS A 50 -8.89 4.55 7.78
N LYS A 51 -9.84 4.98 6.97
CA LYS A 51 -11.25 5.09 7.32
C LYS A 51 -12.00 4.06 6.49
N PRO A 52 -12.10 2.83 6.96
CA PRO A 52 -12.86 1.84 6.24
C PRO A 52 -14.31 2.29 6.18
N MET A 53 -14.99 1.97 5.10
CA MET A 53 -16.44 2.00 5.12
C MET A 53 -16.86 1.03 6.21
N ALA A 54 -17.27 1.55 7.38
CA ALA A 54 -17.51 0.71 8.54
C ALA A 54 -18.52 -0.36 8.17
N ASN A 55 -18.05 -1.58 8.09
CA ASN A 55 -18.87 -2.70 7.75
C ASN A 55 -19.53 -3.23 9.01
N LEU A 56 -20.83 -3.06 9.08
CA LEU A 56 -21.65 -3.45 10.22
C LEU A 56 -21.93 -4.95 10.25
N VAL A 57 -22.05 -5.56 9.07
CA VAL A 57 -22.30 -6.97 8.90
C VAL A 57 -21.39 -7.48 7.79
N LYS A 58 -20.62 -8.50 8.07
CA LYS A 58 -19.81 -9.23 7.11
C LYS A 58 -20.11 -10.72 7.23
N GLU A 59 -20.66 -11.27 6.19
CA GLU A 59 -20.90 -12.69 6.08
C GLU A 59 -20.29 -13.19 4.78
N SER A 60 -19.22 -13.96 4.86
CA SER A 60 -18.51 -14.52 3.70
C SER A 60 -18.92 -15.96 3.41
N THR A 61 -19.65 -16.58 4.32
CA THR A 61 -20.09 -17.95 4.17
C THR A 61 -21.30 -18.03 3.25
N PHE A 62 -21.44 -19.18 2.65
CA PHE A 62 -22.59 -19.55 1.88
C PHE A 62 -23.76 -19.78 2.85
N SER A 63 -24.79 -18.97 2.72
CA SER A 63 -25.99 -19.07 3.56
C SER A 63 -27.15 -19.57 2.69
N PRO A 64 -27.51 -20.85 2.77
CA PRO A 64 -28.65 -21.38 2.06
C PRO A 64 -29.96 -20.82 2.65
N ILE A 65 -30.95 -20.58 1.78
CA ILE A 65 -32.26 -20.11 2.21
C ILE A 65 -33.16 -21.36 2.33
N GLU A 66 -33.61 -21.64 3.53
CA GLU A 66 -34.61 -22.67 3.78
C GLU A 66 -36.01 -22.09 3.54
N ARG A 67 -36.90 -22.90 2.96
CA ARG A 67 -38.26 -22.45 2.56
C ARG A 67 -39.15 -21.98 3.72
N SER A 68 -38.78 -22.29 4.96
CA SER A 68 -39.57 -21.99 6.14
C SER A 68 -39.13 -20.73 6.88
N GLU A 69 -37.92 -20.21 6.61
CA GLU A 69 -37.33 -19.07 7.31
C GLU A 69 -36.72 -18.07 6.34
N ASP A 70 -37.05 -16.80 6.53
CA ASP A 70 -36.45 -15.71 5.77
C ASP A 70 -35.01 -15.47 6.28
N LEU A 71 -34.06 -15.38 5.38
CA LEU A 71 -32.69 -15.03 5.73
C LEU A 71 -32.61 -13.52 6.01
N CYS A 72 -32.15 -13.14 7.20
CA CYS A 72 -32.08 -11.75 7.64
C CYS A 72 -30.69 -11.36 8.11
N PHE A 73 -30.27 -10.13 7.75
CA PHE A 73 -29.05 -9.49 8.23
C PHE A 73 -29.40 -8.12 8.79
N GLU A 74 -29.04 -7.86 10.05
CA GLU A 74 -29.40 -6.65 10.76
C GLU A 74 -28.20 -5.76 11.04
N ALA A 75 -28.37 -4.43 10.94
CA ALA A 75 -27.33 -3.46 11.22
C ALA A 75 -27.94 -2.10 11.62
N THR A 76 -27.25 -1.36 12.49
CA THR A 76 -27.66 -0.02 12.91
C THR A 76 -27.02 1.05 12.02
N ASP A 77 -27.80 2.06 11.62
CA ASP A 77 -27.37 3.20 10.80
C ASP A 77 -26.73 2.80 9.46
N ALA A 78 -27.23 1.73 8.86
CA ALA A 78 -26.77 1.23 7.56
C ALA A 78 -27.06 2.24 6.43
N LYS A 79 -26.09 2.45 5.54
CA LYS A 79 -26.18 3.38 4.40
C LYS A 79 -26.22 2.70 3.05
N ALA A 80 -25.56 1.55 2.92
CA ALA A 80 -25.54 0.77 1.70
C ALA A 80 -25.31 -0.72 1.97
N TYR A 81 -25.53 -1.51 0.94
CA TYR A 81 -25.32 -2.95 0.97
C TYR A 81 -24.65 -3.46 -0.29
N TYR A 82 -23.99 -4.58 -0.14
CA TYR A 82 -23.51 -5.47 -1.20
C TYR A 82 -23.79 -6.90 -0.79
N PHE A 83 -24.16 -7.75 -1.73
CA PHE A 83 -24.23 -9.18 -1.57
C PHE A 83 -24.21 -9.88 -2.94
N GLU A 84 -24.00 -11.17 -2.93
CA GLU A 84 -24.14 -12.02 -4.10
C GLU A 84 -25.26 -13.04 -3.84
N ALA A 85 -26.16 -13.19 -4.80
CA ALA A 85 -27.26 -14.13 -4.69
C ALA A 85 -27.31 -15.08 -5.89
N ASP A 86 -27.75 -16.32 -5.64
CA ASP A 86 -28.08 -17.33 -6.64
C ASP A 86 -29.55 -17.71 -6.51
N GLY A 87 -30.27 -17.62 -7.63
CA GLY A 87 -31.70 -17.89 -7.71
C GLY A 87 -32.58 -16.66 -7.88
N ASN A 88 -33.88 -16.85 -7.78
CA ASN A 88 -34.89 -15.82 -7.97
C ASN A 88 -35.64 -15.55 -6.66
N GLY A 89 -35.78 -14.30 -6.30
CA GLY A 89 -36.47 -13.88 -5.09
C GLY A 89 -36.57 -12.38 -4.96
N THR A 90 -36.79 -11.92 -3.75
CA THR A 90 -36.89 -10.48 -3.41
C THR A 90 -36.07 -10.19 -2.16
N LEU A 91 -35.22 -9.16 -2.25
CA LEU A 91 -34.69 -8.50 -1.09
C LEU A 91 -35.70 -7.44 -0.61
N TYR A 92 -36.10 -7.51 0.63
CA TYR A 92 -36.79 -6.42 1.35
C TYR A 92 -35.78 -5.68 2.24
N ILE A 93 -35.76 -4.36 2.12
CA ILE A 93 -35.01 -3.47 3.00
C ILE A 93 -36.01 -2.93 4.00
N GLU A 94 -35.82 -3.24 5.27
CA GLU A 94 -36.77 -2.90 6.33
C GLU A 94 -36.07 -2.08 7.41
N ARG A 95 -36.81 -1.15 8.01
CA ARG A 95 -36.37 -0.36 9.16
C ARG A 95 -37.27 -0.66 10.34
N GLN A 96 -36.69 -0.79 11.52
CA GLN A 96 -37.49 -0.91 12.73
C GLN A 96 -38.04 0.47 13.11
N ASP A 97 -39.36 0.54 13.31
CA ASP A 97 -40.00 1.73 13.83
C ASP A 97 -39.69 1.85 15.32
N SER A 98 -39.12 2.97 15.72
CA SER A 98 -38.68 3.21 17.11
C SER A 98 -39.84 3.28 18.12
N ALA A 99 -41.05 3.61 17.66
CA ALA A 99 -42.20 3.74 18.54
C ALA A 99 -42.95 2.44 18.79
N SER A 100 -43.08 1.62 17.72
CA SER A 100 -43.85 0.38 17.77
C SER A 100 -42.97 -0.90 17.81
N GLY A 101 -41.68 -0.77 17.52
CA GLY A 101 -40.78 -1.93 17.33
C GLY A 101 -41.07 -2.77 16.05
N ALA A 102 -42.08 -2.36 15.27
CA ALA A 102 -42.47 -3.08 14.06
C ALA A 102 -41.48 -2.84 12.91
N TRP A 103 -41.34 -3.84 12.05
CA TRP A 103 -40.54 -3.72 10.82
C TRP A 103 -41.37 -3.09 9.71
N VAL A 104 -40.85 -2.03 9.11
CA VAL A 104 -41.47 -1.28 8.01
C VAL A 104 -40.59 -1.40 6.77
N ILE A 105 -41.17 -1.87 5.67
CA ILE A 105 -40.48 -1.95 4.38
C ILE A 105 -40.22 -0.54 3.87
N ILE A 106 -38.96 -0.21 3.61
CA ILE A 106 -38.51 1.06 3.06
C ILE A 106 -38.00 0.95 1.63
N GLY A 107 -37.78 -0.27 1.15
CA GLY A 107 -37.33 -0.56 -0.20
C GLY A 107 -37.39 -2.05 -0.52
N SER A 108 -37.37 -2.38 -1.81
CA SER A 108 -37.27 -3.75 -2.28
C SER A 108 -36.45 -3.82 -3.57
N GLN A 109 -35.84 -4.97 -3.81
CA GLN A 109 -35.09 -5.26 -5.02
C GLN A 109 -35.40 -6.68 -5.46
N GLU A 110 -35.81 -6.84 -6.73
CA GLU A 110 -35.96 -8.15 -7.33
C GLU A 110 -34.60 -8.78 -7.61
N LEU A 111 -34.48 -10.07 -7.32
CA LEU A 111 -33.32 -10.89 -7.55
C LEU A 111 -33.65 -11.88 -8.66
N ALA A 112 -32.83 -11.89 -9.70
CA ALA A 112 -32.98 -12.81 -10.80
C ALA A 112 -31.61 -13.34 -11.24
N SER A 113 -31.38 -14.63 -11.00
CA SER A 113 -30.16 -15.32 -11.37
C SER A 113 -30.46 -16.73 -11.84
N ALA A 114 -29.81 -17.14 -12.90
CA ALA A 114 -29.93 -18.50 -13.43
C ALA A 114 -28.70 -19.32 -13.02
N ARG A 115 -28.76 -19.93 -11.83
CA ARG A 115 -27.74 -20.86 -11.31
C ARG A 115 -26.31 -20.31 -11.27
N ARG A 116 -26.18 -19.02 -10.90
CA ARG A 116 -24.89 -18.37 -10.68
C ARG A 116 -25.05 -17.23 -9.69
N PHE A 117 -24.03 -16.97 -8.92
CA PHE A 117 -23.99 -15.80 -8.05
C PHE A 117 -23.88 -14.52 -8.88
N ILE A 118 -24.86 -13.63 -8.72
CA ILE A 118 -24.85 -12.28 -9.30
C ILE A 118 -24.67 -11.27 -8.16
N PRO A 119 -23.77 -10.27 -8.32
CA PRO A 119 -23.61 -9.21 -7.35
C PRO A 119 -24.77 -8.22 -7.40
N TYR A 120 -25.28 -7.87 -6.23
CA TYR A 120 -26.28 -6.84 -6.03
C TYR A 120 -25.74 -5.80 -5.04
N LYS A 121 -26.02 -4.54 -5.30
CA LYS A 121 -25.62 -3.44 -4.43
C LYS A 121 -26.59 -2.28 -4.53
N GLY A 122 -26.72 -1.51 -3.44
CA GLY A 122 -27.62 -0.39 -3.39
C GLY A 122 -27.50 0.43 -2.12
N PHE A 123 -28.20 1.56 -2.12
CA PHE A 123 -28.31 2.44 -0.97
C PHE A 123 -29.54 2.11 -0.12
N ILE A 124 -29.40 2.24 1.18
CA ILE A 124 -30.49 2.11 2.17
C ILE A 124 -31.02 3.51 2.45
N LYS A 125 -32.07 3.88 1.71
CA LYS A 125 -32.70 5.20 1.79
C LYS A 125 -34.20 5.07 2.00
N LYS A 126 -34.77 6.04 2.71
CA LYS A 126 -36.21 6.28 2.78
C LYS A 126 -36.47 7.71 2.31
N ASP A 127 -37.38 7.88 1.35
CA ASP A 127 -37.75 9.19 0.81
C ASP A 127 -36.53 10.03 0.34
N GLY A 128 -35.55 9.35 -0.29
CA GLY A 128 -34.32 9.95 -0.78
C GLY A 128 -33.22 10.23 0.26
N SER A 129 -33.52 10.11 1.53
CA SER A 129 -32.57 10.33 2.64
C SER A 129 -32.10 9.00 3.24
N PHE A 130 -30.85 8.97 3.73
CA PHE A 130 -30.35 7.82 4.46
C PHE A 130 -31.14 7.61 5.76
N THR A 131 -31.45 6.36 6.08
CA THR A 131 -32.14 6.01 7.30
C THR A 131 -31.21 6.01 8.50
N THR A 132 -31.79 6.25 9.69
CA THR A 132 -31.14 6.06 10.98
C THR A 132 -31.86 4.94 11.75
N GLY A 133 -31.14 4.32 12.68
CA GLY A 133 -31.65 3.24 13.52
C GLY A 133 -31.43 1.86 12.92
N LEU A 134 -32.13 0.86 13.48
CA LEU A 134 -31.96 -0.52 13.10
C LEU A 134 -32.61 -0.82 11.74
N VAL A 135 -31.84 -1.40 10.85
CA VAL A 135 -32.22 -1.81 9.49
C VAL A 135 -31.95 -3.29 9.34
N ARG A 136 -32.78 -4.00 8.58
CA ARG A 136 -32.47 -5.36 8.16
C ARG A 136 -32.64 -5.53 6.65
N LEU A 137 -31.81 -6.40 6.09
CA LEU A 137 -31.96 -6.97 4.77
C LEU A 137 -32.63 -8.34 4.92
N ARG A 138 -33.87 -8.50 4.43
CA ARG A 138 -34.62 -9.73 4.48
C ARG A 138 -34.77 -10.31 3.08
N PHE A 139 -34.28 -11.53 2.89
CA PHE A 139 -34.30 -12.25 1.63
C PHE A 139 -35.43 -13.25 1.63
N VAL A 140 -36.29 -13.23 0.61
CA VAL A 140 -37.47 -14.08 0.45
C VAL A 140 -37.53 -14.58 -0.98
N GLY A 141 -37.88 -15.88 -1.15
CA GLY A 141 -38.13 -16.44 -2.47
C GLY A 141 -38.11 -17.96 -2.52
N GLU A 142 -39.08 -18.57 -3.19
CA GLU A 142 -39.13 -20.02 -3.37
C GLU A 142 -37.98 -20.60 -4.19
N PHE A 143 -37.38 -19.77 -5.05
CA PHE A 143 -36.29 -20.13 -5.97
C PHE A 143 -34.99 -19.41 -5.68
N LEU A 144 -34.88 -18.77 -4.51
CA LEU A 144 -33.63 -18.19 -4.04
C LEU A 144 -32.89 -19.30 -3.26
N TYR A 145 -31.78 -19.74 -3.83
CA TYR A 145 -31.05 -20.89 -3.28
C TYR A 145 -30.05 -20.49 -2.22
N SER A 146 -29.38 -19.37 -2.41
CA SER A 146 -28.39 -18.91 -1.43
C SER A 146 -27.95 -17.45 -1.62
N VAL A 147 -27.43 -16.90 -0.54
CA VAL A 147 -26.81 -15.57 -0.47
C VAL A 147 -25.45 -15.72 0.16
N ARG A 148 -24.47 -14.99 -0.36
CA ARG A 148 -23.11 -14.95 0.18
C ARG A 148 -22.50 -13.55 0.05
N ASN A 149 -21.32 -13.36 0.68
CA ASN A 149 -20.56 -12.14 0.61
C ASN A 149 -21.42 -10.91 0.94
N VAL A 150 -22.22 -11.01 2.00
CA VAL A 150 -23.06 -9.89 2.46
C VAL A 150 -22.20 -8.86 3.19
N ALA A 151 -22.26 -7.64 2.73
CA ALA A 151 -21.64 -6.49 3.35
C ALA A 151 -22.66 -5.37 3.52
N ILE A 152 -22.76 -4.82 4.72
CA ILE A 152 -23.59 -3.67 5.03
C ILE A 152 -22.67 -2.56 5.53
N TYR A 153 -22.77 -1.37 4.90
CA TYR A 153 -21.86 -0.27 5.14
C TYR A 153 -22.53 0.89 5.87
N ARG A 154 -21.86 1.41 6.93
CA ARG A 154 -22.30 2.59 7.68
C ARG A 154 -21.92 3.90 6.99
N HIS A 155 -20.73 3.97 6.40
CA HIS A 155 -20.22 5.15 5.75
C HIS A 155 -20.05 4.92 4.25
N ILE A 156 -20.50 5.89 3.45
CA ILE A 156 -20.29 5.92 2.01
C ILE A 156 -19.94 7.35 1.64
N TYR A 157 -18.84 7.52 0.94
CA TYR A 157 -18.34 8.83 0.53
C TYR A 157 -18.87 9.27 -0.85
N SER A 158 -19.57 8.39 -1.55
CA SER A 158 -20.13 8.64 -2.89
C SER A 158 -21.64 8.49 -2.90
N ASN A 159 -22.28 9.19 -3.84
CA ASN A 159 -23.71 9.05 -4.13
C ASN A 159 -23.99 8.13 -5.32
N SER A 160 -22.96 7.52 -5.92
CA SER A 160 -23.08 6.59 -7.03
C SER A 160 -23.12 5.14 -6.54
N VAL A 161 -24.11 4.37 -7.01
CA VAL A 161 -24.18 2.91 -6.72
C VAL A 161 -22.97 2.18 -7.27
N ALA A 162 -22.34 2.68 -8.35
CA ALA A 162 -21.12 2.09 -8.89
C ALA A 162 -19.98 2.05 -7.86
N ASP A 163 -19.90 3.06 -7.00
CA ASP A 163 -18.83 3.23 -6.01
C ASP A 163 -19.07 2.46 -4.72
N ILE A 164 -20.21 1.75 -4.56
CA ILE A 164 -20.40 0.82 -3.45
C ILE A 164 -19.43 -0.33 -3.68
N PRO A 165 -18.49 -0.59 -2.75
CA PRO A 165 -17.50 -1.62 -2.94
C PRO A 165 -18.15 -3.00 -3.00
N ALA A 166 -17.51 -3.91 -3.73
CA ALA A 166 -17.77 -5.33 -3.60
C ALA A 166 -17.35 -5.81 -2.21
N TYR A 167 -17.78 -7.02 -1.85
CA TYR A 167 -17.31 -7.66 -0.64
C TYR A 167 -15.79 -7.87 -0.74
N GLU A 168 -15.05 -7.00 -0.09
CA GLU A 168 -13.61 -7.16 0.12
C GLU A 168 -13.32 -7.02 1.62
N PRO A 169 -12.67 -8.02 2.23
CA PRO A 169 -12.37 -7.98 3.67
C PRO A 169 -11.32 -6.92 4.03
N TYR A 170 -10.65 -6.34 3.03
CA TYR A 170 -9.54 -5.40 3.21
C TYR A 170 -9.63 -4.22 2.26
N THR A 171 -9.20 -3.06 2.74
CA THR A 171 -8.86 -1.92 1.88
C THR A 171 -7.43 -2.07 1.40
N ARG A 172 -7.22 -1.88 0.10
CA ARG A 172 -5.92 -2.02 -0.57
C ARG A 172 -5.24 -0.66 -0.71
N TYR A 173 -4.01 -0.57 -0.26
CA TYR A 173 -3.16 0.61 -0.41
C TYR A 173 -1.89 0.23 -1.18
N ASP A 174 -1.83 0.57 -2.45
CA ASP A 174 -0.62 0.40 -3.26
C ASP A 174 0.36 1.53 -2.94
N ILE A 175 1.31 1.29 -2.05
CA ILE A 175 2.28 2.29 -1.62
C ILE A 175 3.15 2.74 -2.79
N SER A 176 3.44 1.85 -3.73
CA SER A 176 4.24 2.20 -4.91
C SER A 176 3.56 3.20 -5.85
N ALA A 177 2.22 3.24 -5.84
CA ALA A 177 1.44 4.22 -6.60
C ALA A 177 1.23 5.54 -5.84
N LEU A 178 1.25 5.49 -4.49
CA LEU A 178 1.06 6.65 -3.63
C LEU A 178 2.35 7.43 -3.40
N VAL A 179 3.50 6.77 -3.50
CA VAL A 179 4.82 7.33 -3.17
C VAL A 179 5.78 7.09 -4.33
N PRO A 180 6.17 8.14 -5.10
CA PRO A 180 6.98 7.99 -6.31
C PRO A 180 8.38 7.41 -6.07
N ASP A 181 8.98 7.69 -4.91
CA ASP A 181 10.31 7.22 -4.52
C ASP A 181 10.31 5.85 -3.81
N PHE A 182 9.17 5.15 -3.82
CA PHE A 182 9.05 3.83 -3.19
C PHE A 182 10.00 2.80 -3.80
N LEU A 183 10.74 2.09 -2.94
CA LEU A 183 11.58 0.96 -3.31
C LEU A 183 11.04 -0.36 -2.76
N SER A 184 10.81 -0.43 -1.45
CA SER A 184 10.22 -1.59 -0.78
C SER A 184 9.71 -1.23 0.61
N LEU A 185 8.79 -2.02 1.15
CA LEU A 185 8.37 -1.89 2.55
C LEU A 185 9.54 -2.22 3.49
N ASN A 186 9.65 -1.48 4.60
CA ASN A 186 10.69 -1.69 5.61
C ASN A 186 10.16 -2.40 6.86
N SER A 187 8.92 -2.13 7.23
CA SER A 187 8.30 -2.70 8.44
C SER A 187 6.80 -2.87 8.27
N PRO A 188 6.15 -3.65 9.16
CA PRO A 188 4.70 -3.61 9.31
C PRO A 188 4.18 -2.20 9.56
N PRO A 189 2.91 -1.90 9.19
CA PRO A 189 2.27 -0.64 9.54
C PRO A 189 2.24 -0.43 11.06
N ILE A 190 2.52 0.81 11.48
CA ILE A 190 2.54 1.22 12.88
C ILE A 190 1.30 2.08 13.12
N SER A 191 0.49 1.74 14.12
CA SER A 191 -0.65 2.61 14.50
C SER A 191 -0.15 3.87 15.21
N GLU A 192 -0.57 5.04 14.74
CA GLU A 192 -0.23 6.34 15.34
C GLU A 192 -1.23 6.77 16.43
N ASP A 193 -2.37 6.08 16.58
CA ASP A 193 -3.44 6.48 17.50
C ASP A 193 -3.21 6.03 18.95
N ALA A 194 -2.10 5.37 19.24
CA ALA A 194 -1.79 4.90 20.59
C ALA A 194 -0.67 5.73 21.21
N GLU A 195 -0.75 5.99 22.52
CA GLU A 195 0.34 6.57 23.34
C GLU A 195 1.69 5.85 23.17
N TYR A 196 1.63 4.63 22.60
CA TYR A 196 2.77 3.80 22.25
C TYR A 196 2.61 3.31 20.81
N GLU A 197 3.60 3.53 19.97
CA GLU A 197 3.69 2.94 18.64
C GLU A 197 3.56 1.40 18.77
N ARG A 198 2.44 0.87 18.32
CA ARG A 198 2.20 -0.58 18.29
C ARG A 198 2.22 -1.05 16.85
N LEU A 199 3.01 -2.08 16.59
CA LEU A 199 2.94 -2.79 15.31
C LEU A 199 1.53 -3.35 15.16
N ASN A 200 0.84 -2.93 14.10
CA ASN A 200 -0.44 -3.53 13.76
C ASN A 200 -0.19 -4.98 13.31
N GLN A 201 -0.82 -5.92 14.00
CA GLN A 201 -0.74 -7.35 13.64
C GLN A 201 -1.82 -7.77 12.64
N ASN A 202 -2.84 -6.93 12.46
CA ASN A 202 -3.97 -7.19 11.57
C ASN A 202 -3.76 -6.48 10.22
N TYR A 203 -2.86 -6.97 9.43
CA TYR A 203 -2.62 -6.49 8.06
C TYR A 203 -2.10 -7.64 7.22
N ASP A 204 -2.19 -7.50 5.92
CA ASP A 204 -1.52 -8.39 4.97
C ASP A 204 -0.76 -7.57 3.92
N VAL A 205 0.15 -8.20 3.19
CA VAL A 205 0.99 -7.54 2.18
C VAL A 205 0.99 -8.35 0.90
N GLU A 206 0.55 -7.74 -0.18
CA GLU A 206 0.60 -8.33 -1.52
C GLU A 206 1.78 -7.78 -2.33
N GLY A 207 2.55 -8.68 -2.92
CA GLY A 207 3.65 -8.32 -3.83
C GLY A 207 4.72 -7.41 -3.22
N GLY A 208 4.82 -7.33 -1.89
CA GLY A 208 5.79 -6.50 -1.18
C GLY A 208 5.57 -4.98 -1.28
N LYS A 209 4.43 -4.53 -1.81
CA LYS A 209 4.13 -3.11 -2.07
C LYS A 209 2.71 -2.68 -1.74
N VAL A 210 1.75 -3.60 -1.73
CA VAL A 210 0.35 -3.32 -1.39
C VAL A 210 0.09 -3.72 0.03
N ILE A 211 -0.39 -2.80 0.84
CA ILE A 211 -0.82 -3.06 2.22
C ILE A 211 -2.33 -3.26 2.21
N LEU A 212 -2.76 -4.34 2.83
CA LEU A 212 -4.16 -4.69 3.04
C LEU A 212 -4.52 -4.41 4.49
N LEU A 213 -5.39 -3.43 4.73
CA LEU A 213 -5.90 -3.15 6.06
C LEU A 213 -7.35 -3.63 6.17
N PRO A 214 -7.68 -4.46 7.19
CA PRO A 214 -9.02 -4.97 7.35
C PRO A 214 -10.01 -3.87 7.69
N TYR A 215 -11.26 -4.04 7.29
CA TYR A 215 -12.34 -3.10 7.61
C TYR A 215 -12.65 -3.00 9.11
N SER A 216 -12.13 -3.91 9.93
CA SER A 216 -12.31 -3.90 11.37
C SER A 216 -11.41 -2.91 12.12
N VAL A 217 -10.41 -2.34 11.45
CA VAL A 217 -9.53 -1.34 12.05
C VAL A 217 -9.78 0.02 11.44
N GLU A 218 -9.65 1.07 12.23
CA GLU A 218 -9.73 2.47 11.83
C GLU A 218 -8.57 3.22 12.48
N GLY A 219 -8.06 4.25 11.83
CA GLY A 219 -7.02 5.11 12.39
C GLY A 219 -5.94 5.49 11.38
N CYS A 220 -4.90 6.11 11.90
CA CYS A 220 -3.71 6.49 11.13
C CYS A 220 -2.64 5.41 11.26
N PHE A 221 -2.13 4.95 10.12
CA PHE A 221 -1.10 3.93 10.07
C PHE A 221 0.14 4.49 9.37
N LYS A 222 1.23 4.57 10.11
CA LYS A 222 2.53 4.94 9.57
C LYS A 222 3.19 3.73 8.92
N VAL A 223 3.47 3.85 7.64
CA VAL A 223 4.14 2.84 6.82
C VAL A 223 5.57 3.28 6.59
N LEU A 224 6.52 2.54 7.11
CA LEU A 224 7.93 2.77 6.85
C LEU A 224 8.34 2.03 5.58
N TYR A 225 8.96 2.75 4.66
CA TYR A 225 9.43 2.19 3.41
C TYR A 225 10.86 2.63 3.11
N LYS A 226 11.57 1.78 2.38
CA LYS A 226 12.87 2.11 1.80
C LYS A 226 12.60 2.94 0.55
N ARG A 227 13.30 4.05 0.41
CA ARG A 227 13.13 4.94 -0.73
C ARG A 227 14.29 4.86 -1.72
N LYS A 228 13.98 5.13 -2.98
CA LYS A 228 15.00 5.42 -3.98
C LYS A 228 15.67 6.73 -3.63
N PRO A 229 16.96 6.90 -3.94
CA PRO A 229 17.59 8.20 -3.82
C PRO A 229 17.00 9.15 -4.87
N GLN A 230 17.04 10.45 -4.60
CA GLN A 230 16.66 11.44 -5.59
C GLN A 230 17.65 11.41 -6.76
N GLU A 231 17.14 11.38 -7.97
CA GLU A 231 17.98 11.44 -9.17
C GLU A 231 18.70 12.79 -9.25
N ILE A 232 19.94 12.77 -9.68
CA ILE A 232 20.71 13.97 -9.97
C ILE A 232 20.24 14.47 -11.32
N GLU A 233 19.62 15.65 -11.34
CA GLU A 233 19.17 16.31 -12.57
C GLU A 233 20.34 16.79 -13.39
N ASN A 234 20.29 16.59 -14.70
CA ASN A 234 21.31 17.11 -15.61
C ASN A 234 21.12 18.61 -15.80
N THR A 235 21.97 19.40 -15.18
CA THR A 235 21.98 20.87 -15.29
C THR A 235 22.80 21.37 -16.48
N GLY A 236 23.50 20.49 -17.17
CA GLY A 236 24.39 20.79 -18.30
C GLY A 236 25.83 21.16 -17.91
N LEU A 237 26.13 21.39 -16.63
CA LEU A 237 27.44 21.75 -16.13
C LEU A 237 27.70 21.09 -14.77
N ALA A 238 28.10 19.83 -14.81
CA ALA A 238 28.35 19.04 -13.60
C ALA A 238 29.43 19.62 -12.69
N SER A 239 30.41 20.31 -13.25
CA SER A 239 31.50 20.99 -12.51
C SER A 239 31.01 22.16 -11.66
N GLU A 240 29.84 22.72 -11.95
CA GLU A 240 29.25 23.88 -11.25
C GLU A 240 27.99 23.51 -10.46
N ASP A 241 27.53 22.26 -10.58
CA ASP A 241 26.31 21.77 -9.95
C ASP A 241 26.46 21.65 -8.42
N GLU A 242 25.76 22.50 -7.68
CA GLU A 242 25.77 22.53 -6.21
C GLU A 242 24.71 21.65 -5.55
N ALA A 243 23.94 20.88 -6.33
CA ALA A 243 22.93 19.98 -5.79
C ALA A 243 23.56 18.99 -4.79
N VAL A 244 22.85 18.75 -3.69
CA VAL A 244 23.30 17.85 -2.63
C VAL A 244 22.82 16.44 -2.96
N ILE A 245 23.75 15.49 -2.93
CA ILE A 245 23.47 14.09 -3.18
C ILE A 245 22.72 13.50 -1.98
N ASP A 246 21.58 12.91 -2.26
CA ASP A 246 20.68 12.32 -1.28
C ASP A 246 21.14 10.91 -0.88
N LEU A 247 22.30 10.84 -0.23
CA LEU A 247 22.89 9.62 0.33
C LEU A 247 23.59 9.90 1.65
N ASP A 248 23.73 8.86 2.45
CA ASP A 248 24.56 8.87 3.63
C ASP A 248 26.03 9.20 3.27
N GLU A 249 26.69 10.00 4.10
CA GLU A 249 28.04 10.49 3.85
C GLU A 249 29.05 9.35 3.65
N GLU A 250 28.91 8.27 4.43
CA GLU A 250 29.77 7.09 4.30
C GLU A 250 29.60 6.41 2.95
N LEU A 251 28.37 6.31 2.47
CA LEU A 251 28.03 5.73 1.16
C LEU A 251 28.46 6.63 0.01
N CYS A 252 28.44 7.95 0.18
CA CYS A 252 28.94 8.89 -0.81
C CYS A 252 30.40 8.63 -1.21
N SER A 253 31.22 8.11 -0.30
CA SER A 253 32.62 7.76 -0.57
C SER A 253 32.81 6.66 -1.61
N LEU A 254 31.77 5.86 -1.88
CA LEU A 254 31.77 4.79 -2.88
C LEU A 254 31.47 5.28 -4.29
N LEU A 255 30.76 6.42 -4.42
CA LEU A 255 30.26 6.92 -5.70
C LEU A 255 31.39 7.19 -6.71
N PRO A 256 32.48 7.90 -6.38
CA PRO A 256 33.52 8.21 -7.37
C PRO A 256 34.10 6.95 -8.00
N ILE A 257 34.35 5.93 -7.18
CA ILE A 257 34.96 4.66 -7.62
C ILE A 257 34.02 3.89 -8.55
N LEU A 258 32.74 3.83 -8.19
CA LEU A 258 31.75 3.12 -8.98
C LEU A 258 31.44 3.84 -10.28
N ILE A 259 31.37 5.18 -10.28
CA ILE A 259 31.20 5.99 -11.48
C ILE A 259 32.40 5.78 -12.40
N ALA A 260 33.63 5.83 -11.88
CA ALA A 260 34.84 5.56 -12.66
C ALA A 260 34.76 4.19 -13.34
N SER A 261 34.29 3.15 -12.63
CA SER A 261 34.12 1.83 -13.25
C SER A 261 33.16 1.85 -14.44
N TYR A 262 32.08 2.63 -14.37
CA TYR A 262 31.10 2.71 -15.48
C TYR A 262 31.62 3.54 -16.66
N VAL A 263 32.35 4.60 -16.38
CA VAL A 263 32.89 5.47 -17.44
C VAL A 263 34.01 4.78 -18.20
N TRP A 264 34.90 4.03 -17.51
CA TRP A 264 36.00 3.29 -18.16
C TRP A 264 35.56 2.08 -18.98
N VAL A 265 34.33 1.57 -18.85
CA VAL A 265 33.90 0.35 -19.56
C VAL A 265 34.12 0.40 -21.06
N GLU A 266 33.91 1.56 -21.69
CA GLU A 266 34.01 1.72 -23.14
C GLU A 266 35.45 2.00 -23.61
N ASP A 267 36.23 2.72 -22.78
CA ASP A 267 37.58 3.19 -23.18
C ASP A 267 38.67 2.22 -22.76
N GLU A 268 38.62 1.73 -21.53
CA GLU A 268 39.63 0.81 -20.98
C GLU A 268 39.03 -0.20 -20.00
N PRO A 269 38.54 -1.36 -20.50
CA PRO A 269 37.85 -2.36 -19.69
C PRO A 269 38.63 -2.86 -18.46
N THR A 270 39.98 -2.92 -18.58
CA THR A 270 40.84 -3.36 -17.47
C THR A 270 40.79 -2.40 -16.30
N MET A 271 40.73 -1.08 -16.56
CA MET A 271 40.56 -0.05 -15.52
C MET A 271 39.17 -0.09 -14.94
N ALA A 272 38.16 -0.34 -15.75
CA ALA A 272 36.78 -0.53 -15.28
C ALA A 272 36.69 -1.68 -14.27
N GLU A 273 37.30 -2.85 -14.57
CA GLU A 273 37.35 -4.00 -13.65
C GLU A 273 38.13 -3.68 -12.37
N TYR A 274 39.21 -2.95 -12.46
CA TYR A 274 39.98 -2.51 -11.29
C TYR A 274 39.13 -1.67 -10.36
N TYR A 275 38.47 -0.63 -10.87
CA TYR A 275 37.59 0.23 -10.04
C TYR A 275 36.38 -0.55 -9.52
N LEU A 276 35.80 -1.46 -10.29
CA LEU A 276 34.70 -2.29 -9.82
C LEU A 276 35.12 -3.23 -8.68
N SER A 277 36.34 -3.78 -8.74
CA SER A 277 36.89 -4.60 -7.67
C SER A 277 37.14 -3.80 -6.40
N LEU A 278 37.69 -2.61 -6.53
CA LEU A 278 37.90 -1.69 -5.41
C LEU A 278 36.59 -1.25 -4.76
N TYR A 279 35.55 -0.97 -5.58
CA TYR A 279 34.21 -0.69 -5.09
C TYR A 279 33.66 -1.87 -4.27
N ARG A 280 33.73 -3.09 -4.80
CA ARG A 280 33.22 -4.29 -4.12
C ARG A 280 33.88 -4.51 -2.77
N GLU A 281 35.19 -4.34 -2.70
CA GLU A 281 35.93 -4.48 -1.44
C GLU A 281 35.45 -3.47 -0.39
N ARG A 282 35.39 -2.17 -0.76
CA ARG A 282 34.91 -1.13 0.15
C ARG A 282 33.44 -1.27 0.53
N ALA A 283 32.60 -1.64 -0.41
CA ALA A 283 31.18 -1.89 -0.16
C ALA A 283 30.98 -3.04 0.85
N MET A 284 31.72 -4.15 0.71
CA MET A 284 31.68 -5.25 1.68
C MET A 284 32.13 -4.83 3.08
N ASP A 285 33.10 -3.96 3.20
CA ASP A 285 33.55 -3.47 4.51
C ASP A 285 32.50 -2.58 5.18
N ILE A 286 31.80 -1.74 4.40
CA ILE A 286 30.68 -0.93 4.92
C ILE A 286 29.51 -1.85 5.31
N GLU A 287 29.14 -2.82 4.48
CA GLU A 287 28.08 -3.80 4.81
C GLU A 287 28.37 -4.58 6.09
N ARG A 288 29.62 -5.01 6.28
CA ARG A 288 30.06 -5.70 7.52
C ARG A 288 29.90 -4.81 8.73
N ARG A 289 30.29 -3.52 8.64
CA ARG A 289 30.12 -2.55 9.73
C ARG A 289 28.64 -2.32 10.06
N ILE A 290 27.79 -2.12 9.05
CA ILE A 290 26.34 -1.96 9.22
C ILE A 290 25.74 -3.19 9.89
N ARG A 291 26.09 -4.39 9.42
CA ARG A 291 25.57 -5.65 9.98
C ARG A 291 25.98 -5.84 11.45
N ASN A 292 27.20 -5.48 11.79
CA ASN A 292 27.70 -5.58 13.16
C ASN A 292 27.13 -4.51 14.09
N ALA A 293 26.74 -3.34 13.54
CA ALA A 293 26.13 -2.25 14.31
C ALA A 293 24.62 -2.44 14.56
N THR A 294 23.96 -3.34 13.79
CA THR A 294 22.54 -3.60 13.97
C THR A 294 22.33 -4.45 15.23
N PRO A 295 21.66 -3.94 16.28
CA PRO A 295 21.42 -4.73 17.48
C PRO A 295 20.56 -5.93 17.16
N VAL A 296 21.05 -7.12 17.49
CA VAL A 296 20.26 -8.35 17.38
C VAL A 296 19.22 -8.34 18.48
N THR A 297 17.98 -8.01 18.13
CA THR A 297 16.88 -8.14 19.07
C THR A 297 16.50 -9.61 19.17
N ILE A 298 17.00 -10.29 20.19
CA ILE A 298 16.58 -11.65 20.52
C ILE A 298 15.17 -11.55 21.08
N ARG A 299 14.15 -11.85 20.27
CA ARG A 299 12.80 -12.07 20.78
C ARG A 299 12.77 -13.44 21.43
N ASN A 300 12.61 -13.48 22.75
CA ASN A 300 12.29 -14.71 23.45
C ASN A 300 10.87 -15.14 23.04
N THR A 301 10.78 -16.11 22.13
CA THR A 301 9.50 -16.69 21.65
C THR A 301 8.95 -17.73 22.62
N ASN A 302 9.72 -18.13 23.60
CA ASN A 302 9.31 -19.09 24.64
C ASN A 302 8.97 -18.29 25.90
N GLY A 303 7.72 -17.82 25.96
CA GLY A 303 7.22 -17.04 27.09
C GLY A 303 7.56 -17.66 28.44
N TRP A 304 8.48 -17.07 29.14
CA TRP A 304 8.74 -17.24 30.58
C TRP A 304 8.25 -15.98 31.27
#